data_a33afede7cd1fab7ff8c429c20302d7a
#
_entry.id   a33afede7cd1fab7ff8c429c20302d7a
#
_cell.length_a   1.000
_cell.length_b   1.000
_cell.length_c   1.000
_cell.angle_alpha   90.00
_cell.angle_beta   90.00
_cell.angle_gamma   90.00
#
_symmetry.space_group_name_H-M   'P 1'
#
loop_
_entity.id
_entity.type
_entity.pdbx_description
1 polymer ?
#
loop_
_entity_poly.entity_id
_entity_poly.type
_entity_poly.pdbx_seq_one_letter_code
_entity_poly.pdbx_strand_id
1 'polypeptide(L)'
;MKRILPMLVILFVLLAGCSPQAGEADQTQADAVSAATLARYRESEIMEFEGAQLDPAVGPRDNSIKGIQQVDIETYTLSINGLVDEPVTLTYEQVLALEPYERLVTLYCVEGWDATVLWKGVLIDDLIQLGGAKPEAVTVIFSSVDGYTTSLPLQTIQEKQLILAYNANGLELPPSMGYPFIVVAEDKLGYKWGRWVRSITLSDDADYKGYWENLGYSNEADIAQ
;
A
#
# COMPACT_ATOMS: atom_id res chain seq x y z
N MET A 1 -80.50 38.44 5.48
CA MET A 1 -79.63 37.92 6.53
C MET A 1 -78.46 37.18 5.85
N LYS A 2 -77.34 37.86 5.68
CA LYS A 2 -76.08 37.28 5.05
C LYS A 2 -75.21 36.80 6.16
N ARG A 3 -74.94 35.50 6.20
CA ARG A 3 -73.98 34.88 7.12
C ARG A 3 -72.60 34.92 6.48
N ILE A 4 -71.65 35.63 7.10
CA ILE A 4 -70.20 35.72 6.71
C ILE A 4 -69.55 34.58 7.46
N LEU A 5 -68.91 33.69 6.71
CA LEU A 5 -68.07 32.58 7.22
C LEU A 5 -66.57 33.07 7.27
N PRO A 6 -65.88 32.94 8.37
CA PRO A 6 -64.50 33.33 8.44
C PRO A 6 -63.61 32.29 7.80
N MET A 7 -62.75 32.73 6.88
CA MET A 7 -61.71 31.94 6.20
C MET A 7 -60.52 31.75 7.15
N LEU A 8 -60.34 30.53 7.59
CA LEU A 8 -59.17 30.12 8.42
C LEU A 8 -57.95 30.00 7.53
N VAL A 9 -57.00 30.94 7.60
CA VAL A 9 -55.72 30.85 6.95
C VAL A 9 -54.81 29.98 7.81
N ILE A 10 -54.51 28.76 7.35
CA ILE A 10 -53.54 27.88 7.98
C ILE A 10 -52.17 28.25 7.41
N LEU A 11 -51.34 28.90 8.24
CA LEU A 11 -49.93 29.21 7.91
C LEU A 11 -49.11 27.95 8.09
N PHE A 12 -48.70 27.32 6.97
CA PHE A 12 -47.73 26.22 6.95
C PHE A 12 -46.35 26.81 7.14
N VAL A 13 -45.80 26.69 8.34
CA VAL A 13 -44.38 26.97 8.61
C VAL A 13 -43.58 25.75 8.12
N LEU A 14 -42.95 25.88 6.96
CA LEU A 14 -41.91 24.94 6.49
C LEU A 14 -40.68 25.13 7.37
N LEU A 15 -40.50 24.28 8.36
CA LEU A 15 -39.23 24.09 9.03
C LEU A 15 -38.29 23.35 8.07
N ALA A 16 -37.47 24.11 7.37
CA ALA A 16 -36.30 23.58 6.67
C ALA A 16 -35.33 23.06 7.75
N GLY A 17 -35.39 21.78 8.03
CA GLY A 17 -34.37 21.09 8.82
C GLY A 17 -33.10 21.00 8.02
N CYS A 18 -32.11 21.88 8.29
CA CYS A 18 -30.73 21.62 7.95
C CYS A 18 -30.25 20.43 8.78
N SER A 19 -30.25 19.25 8.20
CA SER A 19 -29.42 18.16 8.71
C SER A 19 -27.97 18.51 8.40
N PRO A 20 -27.05 18.56 9.38
CA PRO A 20 -25.65 18.65 9.08
C PRO A 20 -25.24 17.33 8.39
N GLN A 21 -24.70 17.42 7.18
CA GLN A 21 -23.97 16.33 6.55
C GLN A 21 -22.71 16.04 7.40
N ALA A 22 -22.86 15.21 8.41
CA ALA A 22 -21.78 14.67 9.20
C ALA A 22 -21.27 13.40 8.52
N GLY A 23 -20.63 13.52 7.38
CA GLY A 23 -20.14 12.36 6.64
C GLY A 23 -18.91 12.65 5.78
N GLU A 24 -18.79 13.85 5.23
CA GLU A 24 -17.69 14.17 4.29
C GLU A 24 -16.47 14.82 4.95
N ALA A 25 -16.63 15.44 6.12
CA ALA A 25 -15.51 16.11 6.80
C ALA A 25 -14.61 15.14 7.60
N ASP A 26 -15.10 13.93 7.93
CA ASP A 26 -14.34 12.97 8.74
C ASP A 26 -13.47 12.03 7.89
N GLN A 27 -13.83 11.76 6.64
CA GLN A 27 -13.04 10.92 5.73
C GLN A 27 -11.84 11.66 5.13
N THR A 28 -11.95 12.92 4.80
CA THR A 28 -10.83 13.74 4.29
C THR A 28 -9.75 14.03 5.35
N GLN A 29 -10.05 13.88 6.63
CA GLN A 29 -9.09 14.10 7.71
C GLN A 29 -8.34 12.83 8.11
N ALA A 30 -8.91 11.63 7.83
CA ALA A 30 -8.26 10.34 8.06
C ALA A 30 -7.22 9.99 6.98
N ASP A 31 -7.39 10.48 5.76
CA ASP A 31 -6.56 10.12 4.60
C ASP A 31 -5.30 11.00 4.43
N ALA A 32 -5.22 12.13 5.12
CA ALA A 32 -4.05 13.00 5.08
C ALA A 32 -3.15 12.76 6.29
N VAL A 33 -1.88 12.42 6.04
CA VAL A 33 -0.87 12.43 7.10
C VAL A 33 -0.78 13.84 7.65
N SER A 34 -0.99 14.01 8.96
CA SER A 34 -0.99 15.33 9.56
C SER A 34 0.37 16.05 9.36
N ALA A 35 0.35 17.37 9.21
CA ALA A 35 1.57 18.17 9.08
C ALA A 35 2.55 17.94 10.24
N ALA A 36 2.04 17.71 11.44
CA ALA A 36 2.85 17.39 12.62
C ALA A 36 3.53 16.02 12.50
N THR A 37 2.84 15.02 11.94
CA THR A 37 3.42 13.69 11.68
C THR A 37 4.51 13.79 10.62
N LEU A 38 4.24 14.48 9.51
CA LEU A 38 5.25 14.73 8.45
C LEU A 38 6.49 15.45 9.00
N ALA A 39 6.32 16.48 9.85
CA ALA A 39 7.43 17.19 10.47
C ALA A 39 8.29 16.25 11.33
N ARG A 40 7.67 15.40 12.14
CA ARG A 40 8.38 14.42 12.99
C ARG A 40 9.20 13.42 12.16
N TYR A 41 8.64 12.92 11.05
CA TYR A 41 9.40 12.02 10.16
C TYR A 41 10.60 12.73 9.56
N ARG A 42 10.42 13.95 9.04
CA ARG A 42 11.50 14.75 8.42
C ARG A 42 12.64 15.12 9.38
N GLU A 43 12.37 15.24 10.67
CA GLU A 43 13.40 15.49 11.68
C GLU A 43 14.27 14.26 11.96
N SER A 44 13.79 13.05 11.62
CA SER A 44 14.41 11.77 11.99
C SER A 44 14.85 10.93 10.78
N GLU A 45 14.39 11.28 9.58
CA GLU A 45 14.74 10.58 8.34
C GLU A 45 16.22 10.77 7.97
N ILE A 46 16.82 9.71 7.45
CA ILE A 46 18.10 9.82 6.73
C ILE A 46 17.79 10.54 5.41
N MET A 47 18.49 11.66 5.16
CA MET A 47 18.28 12.49 3.96
C MET A 47 19.42 12.38 2.95
N GLU A 48 20.47 11.62 3.25
CA GLU A 48 21.60 11.35 2.37
C GLU A 48 22.14 9.93 2.62
N PHE A 49 22.42 9.20 1.57
CA PHE A 49 23.00 7.87 1.64
C PHE A 49 23.99 7.68 0.49
N GLU A 50 25.25 7.31 0.81
CA GLU A 50 26.33 7.09 -0.17
C GLU A 50 26.52 8.23 -1.20
N GLY A 51 26.26 9.48 -0.79
CA GLY A 51 26.35 10.67 -1.64
C GLY A 51 25.09 10.96 -2.47
N ALA A 52 24.06 10.12 -2.40
CA ALA A 52 22.75 10.40 -3.00
C ALA A 52 21.86 11.17 -2.02
N GLN A 53 21.18 12.22 -2.51
CA GLN A 53 20.14 12.90 -1.77
C GLN A 53 18.86 12.07 -1.81
N LEU A 54 18.20 11.89 -0.66
CA LEU A 54 16.98 11.13 -0.53
C LEU A 54 15.77 12.06 -0.51
N ASP A 55 14.68 11.60 -1.09
CA ASP A 55 13.38 12.24 -0.94
C ASP A 55 12.73 11.81 0.38
N PRO A 56 11.85 12.63 0.97
CA PRO A 56 11.10 12.21 2.14
C PRO A 56 10.29 10.94 1.87
N ALA A 57 10.48 9.94 2.72
CA ALA A 57 9.73 8.68 2.62
C ALA A 57 8.23 8.87 2.84
N VAL A 58 7.86 9.89 3.64
CA VAL A 58 6.45 10.21 3.92
C VAL A 58 6.02 11.36 3.04
N GLY A 59 5.25 11.04 2.01
CA GLY A 59 4.68 12.03 1.08
C GLY A 59 3.23 12.43 1.44
N PRO A 60 2.74 13.52 0.86
CA PRO A 60 1.36 13.98 1.06
C PRO A 60 0.34 13.20 0.22
N ARG A 61 0.78 12.20 -0.56
CA ARG A 61 -0.05 11.52 -1.55
C ARG A 61 -0.36 10.11 -1.11
N ASP A 62 -1.64 9.78 -1.12
CA ASP A 62 -2.14 8.43 -0.94
C ASP A 62 -2.94 8.01 -2.19
N ASN A 63 -2.44 6.98 -2.88
CA ASN A 63 -3.07 6.38 -4.05
C ASN A 63 -3.67 5.01 -3.71
N SER A 64 -4.08 4.81 -2.47
CA SER A 64 -4.72 3.56 -2.04
C SER A 64 -6.15 3.46 -2.59
N ILE A 65 -6.62 2.23 -2.76
CA ILE A 65 -7.98 1.97 -3.28
C ILE A 65 -9.08 2.13 -2.22
N LYS A 66 -8.70 2.17 -0.93
CA LYS A 66 -9.61 2.28 0.22
C LYS A 66 -9.09 3.17 1.36
N GLY A 67 -8.22 4.13 1.05
CA GLY A 67 -7.62 4.96 2.08
C GLY A 67 -6.50 4.25 2.86
N ILE A 68 -5.83 5.01 3.74
CA ILE A 68 -4.71 4.53 4.56
C ILE A 68 -5.18 3.46 5.53
N GLN A 69 -4.56 2.29 5.47
CA GLN A 69 -4.90 1.17 6.36
C GLN A 69 -4.17 1.30 7.70
N GLN A 70 -4.89 1.02 8.79
CA GLN A 70 -4.34 0.89 10.13
C GLN A 70 -4.26 -0.60 10.46
N VAL A 71 -3.05 -1.15 10.48
CA VAL A 71 -2.84 -2.58 10.72
C VAL A 71 -2.50 -2.79 12.18
N ASP A 72 -3.28 -3.63 12.85
CA ASP A 72 -2.97 -4.10 14.20
C ASP A 72 -1.88 -5.16 14.13
N ILE A 73 -0.68 -4.80 14.55
CA ILE A 73 0.52 -5.62 14.41
C ILE A 73 0.49 -6.86 15.33
N GLU A 74 -0.23 -6.80 16.45
CA GLU A 74 -0.32 -7.93 17.38
C GLU A 74 -1.10 -9.10 16.78
N THR A 75 -2.00 -8.81 15.85
CA THR A 75 -2.82 -9.82 15.16
C THR A 75 -2.40 -10.04 13.71
N TYR A 76 -1.46 -9.22 13.22
CA TYR A 76 -1.00 -9.31 11.84
C TYR A 76 -0.19 -10.58 11.57
N THR A 77 -0.41 -11.15 10.40
CA THR A 77 0.41 -12.23 9.86
C THR A 77 0.65 -12.05 8.36
N LEU A 78 1.86 -12.43 7.92
CA LEU A 78 2.22 -12.56 6.52
C LEU A 78 2.12 -14.05 6.13
N SER A 79 1.32 -14.37 5.12
CA SER A 79 1.19 -15.75 4.62
C SER A 79 1.95 -15.93 3.30
N ILE A 80 2.66 -17.05 3.18
CA ILE A 80 3.28 -17.55 1.95
C ILE A 80 2.53 -18.82 1.56
N ASN A 81 1.92 -18.85 0.38
CA ASN A 81 1.02 -19.93 -0.03
C ASN A 81 0.96 -20.11 -1.56
N GLY A 82 -0.01 -20.90 -2.06
CA GLY A 82 -0.15 -21.22 -3.47
C GLY A 82 0.72 -22.40 -3.87
N LEU A 83 1.51 -22.28 -4.93
CA LEU A 83 2.43 -23.31 -5.40
C LEU A 83 3.71 -23.38 -4.57
N VAL A 84 3.55 -23.76 -3.30
CA VAL A 84 4.62 -24.05 -2.34
C VAL A 84 4.50 -25.47 -1.82
N ASP A 85 5.59 -26.06 -1.30
CA ASP A 85 5.57 -27.37 -0.69
C ASP A 85 4.80 -27.34 0.63
N GLU A 86 5.06 -26.34 1.49
CA GLU A 86 4.36 -26.14 2.74
C GLU A 86 3.98 -24.66 2.89
N PRO A 87 2.68 -24.29 3.05
CA PRO A 87 2.28 -22.93 3.37
C PRO A 87 2.88 -22.47 4.70
N VAL A 88 3.38 -21.22 4.72
CA VAL A 88 4.01 -20.62 5.89
C VAL A 88 3.20 -19.38 6.31
N THR A 89 3.12 -19.18 7.63
CA THR A 89 2.55 -17.98 8.23
C THR A 89 3.53 -17.40 9.23
N LEU A 90 3.91 -16.13 9.07
CA LEU A 90 4.89 -15.44 9.91
C LEU A 90 4.24 -14.26 10.61
N THR A 91 4.62 -14.03 11.87
CA THR A 91 4.36 -12.75 12.54
C THR A 91 5.29 -11.66 12.00
N TYR A 92 5.01 -10.40 12.33
CA TYR A 92 5.88 -9.27 11.98
C TYR A 92 7.31 -9.49 12.50
N GLU A 93 7.45 -9.85 13.78
CA GLU A 93 8.75 -10.08 14.42
C GLU A 93 9.53 -11.24 13.77
N GLN A 94 8.83 -12.29 13.33
CA GLN A 94 9.47 -13.40 12.63
C GLN A 94 10.03 -12.95 11.27
N VAL A 95 9.35 -12.06 10.56
CA VAL A 95 9.90 -11.48 9.32
C VAL A 95 11.10 -10.57 9.62
N LEU A 96 11.04 -9.73 10.66
CA LEU A 96 12.16 -8.87 11.04
C LEU A 96 13.39 -9.63 11.55
N ALA A 97 13.22 -10.89 11.95
CA ALA A 97 14.33 -11.74 12.39
C ALA A 97 15.13 -12.36 11.22
N LEU A 98 14.63 -12.24 9.98
CA LEU A 98 15.36 -12.68 8.78
C LEU A 98 16.47 -11.69 8.44
N GLU A 99 17.41 -12.10 7.58
CA GLU A 99 18.52 -11.25 7.13
C GLU A 99 18.00 -9.98 6.45
N PRO A 100 18.39 -8.79 6.92
CA PRO A 100 17.94 -7.53 6.35
C PRO A 100 18.81 -7.09 5.18
N TYR A 101 18.19 -6.49 4.17
CA TYR A 101 18.85 -5.88 3.01
C TYR A 101 18.42 -4.42 2.88
N GLU A 102 19.36 -3.56 2.50
CA GLU A 102 19.12 -2.16 2.19
C GLU A 102 19.21 -1.92 0.68
N ARG A 103 18.28 -1.14 0.16
CA ARG A 103 18.20 -0.80 -1.27
C ARG A 103 17.87 0.67 -1.45
N LEU A 104 18.72 1.38 -2.22
CA LEU A 104 18.44 2.72 -2.68
C LEU A 104 17.66 2.62 -3.99
N VAL A 105 16.35 2.83 -3.95
CA VAL A 105 15.45 2.67 -5.11
C VAL A 105 14.53 3.85 -5.25
N THR A 106 14.37 4.33 -6.49
CA THR A 106 13.40 5.36 -6.85
C THR A 106 12.07 4.72 -7.21
N LEU A 107 11.01 5.10 -6.52
CA LEU A 107 9.63 4.78 -6.86
C LEU A 107 9.12 5.79 -7.89
N TYR A 108 8.66 5.33 -9.04
CA TYR A 108 8.07 6.14 -10.09
C TYR A 108 6.54 5.97 -10.14
N CYS A 109 5.82 7.06 -9.95
CA CYS A 109 4.36 7.05 -10.03
C CYS A 109 3.86 7.37 -11.45
N VAL A 110 2.75 6.74 -11.85
CA VAL A 110 2.07 7.04 -13.12
C VAL A 110 1.53 8.49 -13.21
N GLU A 111 1.44 9.18 -12.09
CA GLU A 111 1.06 10.60 -12.01
C GLU A 111 2.21 11.56 -12.32
N GLY A 112 3.41 11.05 -12.65
CA GLY A 112 4.57 11.83 -13.05
C GLY A 112 5.41 12.41 -11.91
N TRP A 113 5.29 11.88 -10.71
CA TRP A 113 6.21 12.15 -9.60
C TRP A 113 7.04 10.90 -9.28
N ASP A 114 8.19 11.11 -8.70
CA ASP A 114 9.06 10.05 -8.18
C ASP A 114 9.57 10.37 -6.78
N ALA A 115 10.15 9.35 -6.13
CA ALA A 115 10.80 9.51 -4.83
C ALA A 115 11.94 8.49 -4.69
N THR A 116 13.15 8.99 -4.46
CA THR A 116 14.34 8.19 -4.16
C THR A 116 14.46 7.96 -2.67
N VAL A 117 14.33 6.71 -2.24
CA VAL A 117 14.23 6.34 -0.83
C VAL A 117 15.19 5.18 -0.54
N LEU A 118 15.80 5.21 0.65
CA LEU A 118 16.57 4.09 1.18
C LEU A 118 15.60 3.12 1.86
N TRP A 119 15.31 2.01 1.20
CA TRP A 119 14.44 0.96 1.69
C TRP A 119 15.23 -0.09 2.46
N LYS A 120 14.65 -0.63 3.55
CA LYS A 120 15.19 -1.77 4.26
C LYS A 120 14.11 -2.81 4.46
N GLY A 121 14.44 -4.07 4.17
CA GLY A 121 13.51 -5.18 4.24
C GLY A 121 14.21 -6.52 4.14
N VAL A 122 13.45 -7.56 3.83
CA VAL A 122 13.95 -8.92 3.61
C VAL A 122 13.80 -9.29 2.13
N LEU A 123 14.64 -10.19 1.61
CA LEU A 123 14.46 -10.69 0.26
C LEU A 123 13.12 -11.43 0.16
N ILE A 124 12.36 -11.11 -0.89
CA ILE A 124 11.09 -11.82 -1.16
C ILE A 124 11.38 -13.28 -1.48
N ASP A 125 12.51 -13.58 -2.15
CA ASP A 125 12.91 -14.95 -2.42
C ASP A 125 13.21 -15.74 -1.14
N ASP A 126 13.84 -15.14 -0.13
CA ASP A 126 14.09 -15.79 1.16
C ASP A 126 12.77 -16.19 1.85
N LEU A 127 11.76 -15.31 1.79
CA LEU A 127 10.41 -15.63 2.29
C LEU A 127 9.78 -16.79 1.53
N ILE A 128 9.90 -16.79 0.20
CA ILE A 128 9.39 -17.86 -0.67
C ILE A 128 10.07 -19.20 -0.36
N GLN A 129 11.37 -19.19 -0.13
CA GLN A 129 12.14 -20.41 0.18
C GLN A 129 11.72 -21.05 1.50
N LEU A 130 11.16 -20.31 2.47
CA LEU A 130 10.61 -20.89 3.68
C LEU A 130 9.45 -21.86 3.38
N GLY A 131 8.68 -21.61 2.32
CA GLY A 131 7.58 -22.47 1.89
C GLY A 131 7.99 -23.51 0.84
N GLY A 132 9.16 -23.36 0.22
CA GLY A 132 9.61 -24.18 -0.90
C GLY A 132 8.78 -23.98 -2.16
N ALA A 133 9.24 -23.11 -3.07
CA ALA A 133 8.53 -22.85 -4.34
C ALA A 133 8.50 -24.11 -5.21
N LYS A 134 7.33 -24.50 -5.70
CA LYS A 134 7.19 -25.59 -6.65
C LYS A 134 7.72 -25.19 -8.03
N PRO A 135 8.24 -26.13 -8.82
CA PRO A 135 8.82 -25.85 -10.16
C PRO A 135 7.86 -25.17 -11.14
N GLU A 136 6.55 -25.35 -10.96
CA GLU A 136 5.51 -24.78 -11.82
C GLU A 136 5.22 -23.30 -11.50
N ALA A 137 5.70 -22.80 -10.36
CA ALA A 137 5.50 -21.40 -9.96
C ALA A 137 6.27 -20.46 -10.89
N VAL A 138 5.58 -19.53 -11.53
CA VAL A 138 6.16 -18.54 -12.44
C VAL A 138 5.80 -17.11 -12.04
N THR A 139 4.74 -16.93 -11.25
CA THR A 139 4.21 -15.61 -10.83
C THR A 139 4.07 -15.57 -9.32
N VAL A 140 4.42 -14.43 -8.76
CA VAL A 140 4.21 -14.11 -7.34
C VAL A 140 3.15 -13.02 -7.25
N ILE A 141 2.04 -13.34 -6.59
CA ILE A 141 0.90 -12.45 -6.36
C ILE A 141 1.00 -11.90 -4.95
N PHE A 142 0.99 -10.58 -4.83
CA PHE A 142 0.93 -9.88 -3.54
C PHE A 142 -0.50 -9.44 -3.28
N SER A 143 -1.02 -9.78 -2.10
CA SER A 143 -2.34 -9.32 -1.65
C SER A 143 -2.20 -8.42 -0.43
N SER A 144 -2.89 -7.30 -0.45
CA SER A 144 -2.87 -6.26 0.58
C SER A 144 -4.09 -6.33 1.50
N VAL A 145 -4.00 -5.71 2.67
CA VAL A 145 -5.08 -5.67 3.67
C VAL A 145 -6.35 -5.01 3.13
N ASP A 146 -6.22 -3.97 2.30
CA ASP A 146 -7.33 -3.25 1.66
C ASP A 146 -8.01 -4.02 0.52
N GLY A 147 -7.46 -5.19 0.15
CA GLY A 147 -7.92 -6.02 -0.97
C GLY A 147 -7.25 -5.68 -2.29
N TYR A 148 -6.26 -4.77 -2.30
CA TYR A 148 -5.42 -4.55 -3.46
C TYR A 148 -4.63 -5.82 -3.79
N THR A 149 -4.43 -6.06 -5.09
CA THR A 149 -3.55 -7.14 -5.56
C THR A 149 -2.69 -6.64 -6.71
N THR A 150 -1.48 -7.16 -6.78
CA THR A 150 -0.56 -7.01 -7.91
C THR A 150 0.31 -8.24 -8.02
N SER A 151 1.10 -8.35 -9.09
CA SER A 151 1.98 -9.50 -9.30
C SER A 151 3.29 -9.10 -9.95
N LEU A 152 4.30 -9.94 -9.74
CA LEU A 152 5.59 -9.88 -10.41
C LEU A 152 5.98 -11.30 -10.86
N PRO A 153 6.71 -11.45 -11.99
CA PRO A 153 7.32 -12.73 -12.34
C PRO A 153 8.29 -13.20 -11.24
N LEU A 154 8.23 -14.47 -10.87
CA LEU A 154 9.15 -15.05 -9.88
C LEU A 154 10.60 -14.87 -10.30
N GLN A 155 10.91 -15.05 -11.57
CA GLN A 155 12.25 -14.84 -12.13
C GLN A 155 12.74 -13.40 -11.88
N THR A 156 11.89 -12.38 -12.09
CA THR A 156 12.25 -10.96 -11.84
C THR A 156 12.59 -10.73 -10.37
N ILE A 157 11.83 -11.31 -9.45
CA ILE A 157 12.07 -11.20 -8.01
C ILE A 157 13.44 -11.77 -7.65
N GLN A 158 13.77 -12.94 -8.19
CA GLN A 158 15.02 -13.65 -7.93
C GLN A 158 16.23 -12.93 -8.55
N GLU A 159 16.16 -12.58 -9.83
CA GLU A 159 17.24 -11.91 -10.56
C GLU A 159 17.57 -10.54 -9.99
N LYS A 160 16.56 -9.77 -9.64
CA LYS A 160 16.73 -8.42 -9.07
C LYS A 160 16.86 -8.42 -7.54
N GLN A 161 16.70 -9.57 -6.90
CA GLN A 161 16.72 -9.70 -5.45
C GLN A 161 15.80 -8.68 -4.78
N LEU A 162 14.53 -8.61 -5.22
CA LEU A 162 13.56 -7.64 -4.72
C LEU A 162 13.26 -7.88 -3.24
N ILE A 163 13.03 -6.79 -2.51
CA ILE A 163 12.76 -6.84 -1.07
C ILE A 163 11.30 -6.54 -0.74
N LEU A 164 10.84 -7.13 0.35
CA LEU A 164 9.65 -6.73 1.10
C LEU A 164 10.11 -5.80 2.21
N ALA A 165 9.91 -4.50 2.04
CA ALA A 165 10.45 -3.50 2.95
C ALA A 165 9.51 -3.24 4.13
N TYR A 166 10.12 -3.00 5.31
CA TYR A 166 9.47 -2.60 6.56
C TYR A 166 10.01 -1.27 7.11
N ASN A 167 11.01 -0.68 6.43
CA ASN A 167 11.64 0.57 6.82
C ASN A 167 11.95 1.42 5.59
N ALA A 168 11.89 2.72 5.74
CA ALA A 168 12.21 3.71 4.71
C ALA A 168 12.99 4.87 5.34
N ASN A 169 14.12 5.25 4.76
CA ASN A 169 15.00 6.32 5.25
C ASN A 169 15.37 6.19 6.75
N GLY A 170 15.62 4.95 7.19
CA GLY A 170 16.00 4.66 8.59
C GLY A 170 14.83 4.60 9.57
N LEU A 171 13.60 4.81 9.13
CA LEU A 171 12.40 4.79 9.97
C LEU A 171 11.51 3.60 9.66
N GLU A 172 10.79 3.11 10.67
CA GLU A 172 9.69 2.18 10.44
C GLU A 172 8.66 2.78 9.47
N LEU A 173 8.11 1.96 8.57
CA LEU A 173 7.12 2.45 7.62
C LEU A 173 5.92 3.08 8.34
N PRO A 174 5.52 4.30 7.98
CA PRO A 174 4.24 4.81 8.45
C PRO A 174 3.08 4.09 7.76
N PRO A 175 1.87 4.11 8.34
CA PRO A 175 0.68 3.53 7.72
C PRO A 175 0.45 3.99 6.27
N SER A 176 0.70 5.27 5.96
CA SER A 176 0.56 5.83 4.61
C SER A 176 1.53 5.24 3.57
N MET A 177 2.69 4.73 4.02
CA MET A 177 3.68 4.08 3.16
C MET A 177 3.51 2.56 3.07
N GLY A 178 2.54 1.99 3.81
CA GLY A 178 2.23 0.57 3.69
C GLY A 178 2.67 -0.28 4.88
N TYR A 179 2.82 0.31 6.09
CA TYR A 179 3.08 -0.50 7.29
C TYR A 179 2.10 -1.67 7.41
N PRO A 180 2.55 -2.91 7.67
CA PRO A 180 3.91 -3.27 8.08
C PRO A 180 4.87 -3.53 6.90
N PHE A 181 4.38 -3.79 5.70
CA PHE A 181 5.23 -4.17 4.57
C PHE A 181 4.77 -3.55 3.25
N ILE A 182 5.77 -3.13 2.44
CA ILE A 182 5.62 -2.70 1.06
C ILE A 182 6.54 -3.51 0.14
N VAL A 183 6.04 -3.87 -1.04
CA VAL A 183 6.89 -4.45 -2.10
C VAL A 183 7.74 -3.36 -2.71
N VAL A 184 9.07 -3.50 -2.71
CA VAL A 184 9.98 -2.63 -3.47
C VAL A 184 10.17 -3.24 -4.84
N ALA A 185 9.34 -2.81 -5.79
CA ALA A 185 9.32 -3.31 -7.16
C ALA A 185 10.23 -2.45 -8.06
N GLU A 186 11.55 -2.57 -7.88
CA GLU A 186 12.56 -1.84 -8.64
C GLU A 186 12.32 -1.97 -10.15
N ASP A 187 12.47 -0.85 -10.89
CA ASP A 187 12.21 -0.69 -12.32
C ASP A 187 10.74 -0.87 -12.75
N LYS A 188 9.82 -0.90 -11.80
CA LYS A 188 8.38 -0.97 -12.06
C LYS A 188 7.65 0.29 -11.58
N LEU A 189 6.62 0.68 -12.32
CA LEU A 189 5.73 1.77 -11.92
C LEU A 189 5.02 1.47 -10.60
N GLY A 190 4.70 2.51 -9.85
CA GLY A 190 4.22 2.47 -8.47
C GLY A 190 3.03 1.55 -8.20
N TYR A 191 2.22 1.21 -9.20
CA TYR A 191 1.12 0.25 -9.00
C TYR A 191 1.58 -1.21 -8.86
N LYS A 192 2.86 -1.53 -9.09
CA LYS A 192 3.45 -2.83 -8.73
C LYS A 192 3.95 -2.88 -7.28
N TRP A 193 4.00 -1.73 -6.60
CA TRP A 193 4.45 -1.62 -5.22
C TRP A 193 3.28 -1.83 -4.25
N GLY A 194 2.92 -3.09 -4.00
CA GLY A 194 1.85 -3.43 -3.06
C GLY A 194 2.17 -2.94 -1.64
N ARG A 195 1.26 -2.15 -1.05
CA ARG A 195 1.34 -1.67 0.34
C ARG A 195 0.50 -2.57 1.26
N TRP A 196 0.78 -2.56 2.57
CA TRP A 196 0.04 -3.36 3.56
C TRP A 196 -0.05 -4.83 3.17
N VAL A 197 1.04 -5.38 2.63
CA VAL A 197 1.09 -6.75 2.14
C VAL A 197 0.78 -7.73 3.26
N ARG A 198 -0.14 -8.64 3.02
CA ARG A 198 -0.55 -9.70 3.96
C ARG A 198 -0.36 -11.11 3.41
N SER A 199 -0.18 -11.25 2.11
CA SER A 199 0.00 -12.54 1.46
C SER A 199 0.92 -12.46 0.26
N ILE A 200 1.77 -13.47 0.13
CA ILE A 200 2.61 -13.79 -1.02
C ILE A 200 2.13 -15.13 -1.54
N THR A 201 1.53 -15.16 -2.74
CA THR A 201 0.93 -16.36 -3.31
C THR A 201 1.66 -16.73 -4.59
N LEU A 202 2.23 -17.93 -4.66
CA LEU A 202 2.88 -18.46 -5.85
C LEU A 202 1.85 -19.10 -6.79
N SER A 203 1.97 -18.82 -8.10
CA SER A 203 1.03 -19.25 -9.13
C SER A 203 1.76 -19.66 -10.41
N ASP A 204 1.13 -20.54 -11.20
CA ASP A 204 1.50 -20.90 -12.58
C ASP A 204 0.85 -19.99 -13.63
N ASP A 205 0.00 -19.07 -13.22
CA ASP A 205 -0.66 -18.09 -14.10
C ASP A 205 0.29 -16.94 -14.44
N ALA A 206 0.97 -17.05 -15.60
CA ALA A 206 1.86 -16.00 -16.09
C ALA A 206 1.12 -14.71 -16.52
N ASP A 207 -0.19 -14.79 -16.77
CA ASP A 207 -1.03 -13.69 -17.24
C ASP A 207 -1.88 -13.08 -16.11
N TYR A 208 -1.62 -13.45 -14.85
CA TYR A 208 -2.36 -12.92 -13.71
C TYR A 208 -2.39 -11.38 -13.74
N LYS A 209 -3.57 -10.84 -13.55
CA LYS A 209 -3.82 -9.39 -13.49
C LYS A 209 -4.30 -8.98 -12.12
N GLY A 210 -3.59 -8.06 -11.51
CA GLY A 210 -3.99 -7.42 -10.26
C GLY A 210 -5.05 -6.35 -10.46
N TYR A 211 -5.20 -5.47 -9.47
CA TYR A 211 -6.26 -4.47 -9.46
C TYR A 211 -6.19 -3.51 -10.66
N TRP A 212 -5.05 -2.84 -10.87
CA TRP A 212 -4.91 -1.86 -11.96
C TRP A 212 -4.78 -2.50 -13.33
N GLU A 213 -4.14 -3.66 -13.42
CA GLU A 213 -4.01 -4.40 -14.67
C GLU A 213 -5.39 -4.86 -15.21
N ASN A 214 -6.33 -5.20 -14.31
CA ASN A 214 -7.73 -5.47 -14.69
C ASN A 214 -8.48 -4.22 -15.17
N LEU A 215 -7.99 -3.03 -14.83
CA LEU A 215 -8.50 -1.75 -15.32
C LEU A 215 -7.78 -1.24 -16.58
N GLY A 216 -6.89 -2.07 -17.17
CA GLY A 216 -6.25 -1.80 -18.46
C GLY A 216 -4.81 -1.26 -18.38
N TYR A 217 -4.21 -1.21 -17.19
CA TYR A 217 -2.78 -0.89 -17.05
C TYR A 217 -1.92 -2.06 -17.51
N SER A 218 -0.68 -1.78 -17.95
CA SER A 218 0.27 -2.81 -18.40
C SER A 218 0.60 -3.78 -17.27
N ASN A 219 0.64 -5.08 -17.58
CA ASN A 219 1.08 -6.06 -16.58
C ASN A 219 2.60 -6.01 -16.33
N GLU A 220 3.38 -5.58 -17.31
CA GLU A 220 4.84 -5.44 -17.18
C GLU A 220 5.22 -4.22 -16.36
N ALA A 221 4.52 -3.10 -16.53
CA ALA A 221 4.67 -1.87 -15.77
C ALA A 221 6.10 -1.31 -15.74
N ASP A 222 6.91 -1.57 -16.77
CA ASP A 222 8.29 -1.10 -16.85
C ASP A 222 8.32 0.44 -16.92
N ILE A 223 9.26 1.06 -16.19
CA ILE A 223 9.56 2.48 -16.37
C ILE A 223 10.19 2.69 -17.76
N ALA A 224 9.71 3.70 -18.49
CA ALA A 224 10.32 4.07 -19.76
C ALA A 224 11.76 4.57 -19.50
N GLN A 225 12.73 3.88 -20.11
CA GLN A 225 14.14 4.28 -20.10
C GLN A 225 14.36 5.49 -21.01
#